data_a27cfac1d4bbb988c4f1d2c60c5bc5e8
#
_entry.id   a27cfac1d4bbb988c4f1d2c60c5bc5e8
#
_cell.length_a   1.000
_cell.length_b   1.000
_cell.length_c   1.000
_cell.angle_alpha   90.00
_cell.angle_beta   90.00
_cell.angle_gamma   90.00
#
_symmetry.space_group_name_H-M   'P 1'
#
loop_
_entity.id
_entity.type
_entity.pdbx_description
1 polymer ?
#
loop_
_entity_poly.entity_id
_entity_poly.type
_entity_poly.pdbx_seq_one_letter_code
_entity_poly.pdbx_strand_id
1 'polypeptide(L)'
;MNKRISFIFLSAIFVYSGYCVLQLGMTWDVLLHHELGKDRLHYLFSLGSDKLNEETFKNTKYYSGAYSTISAFFTYFLSKKYIVESIYFVNLVFSFFAIFGIQKISKEFFNKQIGKITFVICLFNPIFFGHMSMNSIDVAMASAYIWFFYTIIKYLKKQHIEGKRKHYVLFSALALGFFMGIRFSFLIMLLPIFLFVFLEIFYFKILINKKFSIKNFIKDAVKVIIIAYLFMVLFWPETHSNIFLLPIQFTMEGLFHSFGFGPPFVLYNGDVVGSYEIPKSYILVNLYYKMP
;
A
#
# COMPACT_ATOMS: atom_id res chain seq x y z
N MET A 1 4.50 -29.65 9.51
CA MET A 1 3.42 -29.19 10.39
C MET A 1 2.08 -29.55 9.74
N ASN A 2 1.20 -30.20 10.48
CA ASN A 2 -0.11 -30.63 9.99
C ASN A 2 -0.92 -29.37 9.55
N LYS A 3 -1.68 -29.47 8.44
CA LYS A 3 -2.48 -28.35 7.91
C LYS A 3 -3.47 -27.81 8.97
N ARG A 4 -4.04 -28.71 9.79
CA ARG A 4 -4.96 -28.33 10.89
C ARG A 4 -4.26 -27.48 11.97
N ILE A 5 -3.05 -27.88 12.39
CA ILE A 5 -2.27 -27.13 13.39
C ILE A 5 -1.90 -25.74 12.84
N SER A 6 -1.48 -25.65 11.56
CA SER A 6 -1.19 -24.35 10.93
C SER A 6 -2.41 -23.44 10.88
N PHE A 7 -3.58 -24.00 10.60
CA PHE A 7 -4.84 -23.23 10.55
C PHE A 7 -5.22 -22.72 11.95
N ILE A 8 -5.19 -23.60 12.96
CA ILE A 8 -5.51 -23.20 14.35
C ILE A 8 -4.55 -22.09 14.82
N PHE A 9 -3.25 -22.24 14.57
CA PHE A 9 -2.25 -21.26 14.95
C PHE A 9 -2.52 -19.89 14.27
N LEU A 10 -2.77 -19.88 12.96
CA LEU A 10 -3.07 -18.64 12.23
C LEU A 10 -4.37 -17.99 12.71
N SER A 11 -5.41 -18.80 12.99
CA SER A 11 -6.67 -18.30 13.53
C SER A 11 -6.48 -17.69 14.92
N ALA A 12 -5.72 -18.35 15.80
CA ALA A 12 -5.44 -17.84 17.14
C ALA A 12 -4.70 -16.50 17.09
N ILE A 13 -3.69 -16.38 16.21
CA ILE A 13 -2.96 -15.12 16.04
C ILE A 13 -3.88 -14.03 15.48
N PHE A 14 -4.71 -14.34 14.50
CA PHE A 14 -5.63 -13.35 13.94
C PHE A 14 -6.63 -12.85 14.99
N VAL A 15 -7.18 -13.76 15.80
CA VAL A 15 -8.07 -13.40 16.92
C VAL A 15 -7.35 -12.56 17.96
N TYR A 16 -6.13 -12.95 18.35
CA TYR A 16 -5.31 -12.16 19.27
C TYR A 16 -4.99 -10.77 18.72
N SER A 17 -4.57 -10.68 17.45
CA SER A 17 -4.32 -9.39 16.81
C SER A 17 -5.60 -8.53 16.75
N GLY A 18 -6.76 -9.15 16.49
CA GLY A 18 -8.06 -8.47 16.52
C GLY A 18 -8.41 -7.96 17.93
N TYR A 19 -8.12 -8.74 18.98
CA TYR A 19 -8.26 -8.27 20.36
C TYR A 19 -7.37 -7.05 20.65
N CYS A 20 -6.12 -7.08 20.19
CA CYS A 20 -5.21 -5.92 20.33
C CYS A 20 -5.74 -4.66 19.65
N VAL A 21 -6.41 -4.80 18.50
CA VAL A 21 -7.05 -3.68 17.78
C VAL A 21 -8.06 -2.94 18.66
N LEU A 22 -8.86 -3.68 19.44
CA LEU A 22 -9.88 -3.12 20.33
C LEU A 22 -9.31 -2.35 21.53
N GLN A 23 -8.00 -2.50 21.80
CA GLN A 23 -7.31 -1.81 22.88
C GLN A 23 -6.54 -0.57 22.41
N LEU A 24 -6.50 -0.32 21.08
CA LEU A 24 -5.77 0.82 20.53
C LEU A 24 -6.57 2.11 20.69
N GLY A 25 -5.89 3.16 21.15
CA GLY A 25 -6.41 4.52 21.11
C GLY A 25 -6.48 5.08 19.69
N MET A 26 -7.25 6.14 19.51
CA MET A 26 -7.38 6.82 18.23
C MET A 26 -6.08 7.52 17.83
N THR A 27 -5.58 7.23 16.61
CA THR A 27 -4.44 7.93 16.02
C THR A 27 -4.88 9.23 15.33
N TRP A 28 -3.94 10.17 15.19
CA TRP A 28 -4.20 11.52 14.70
C TRP A 28 -4.95 11.57 13.35
N ASP A 29 -4.53 10.76 12.38
CA ASP A 29 -5.00 10.87 11.00
C ASP A 29 -6.26 10.05 10.69
N VAL A 30 -6.69 9.18 11.60
CA VAL A 30 -7.71 8.16 11.30
C VAL A 30 -9.06 8.78 10.92
N LEU A 31 -9.50 9.79 11.66
CA LEU A 31 -10.78 10.43 11.37
C LEU A 31 -10.72 11.29 10.10
N LEU A 32 -9.59 11.98 9.87
CA LEU A 32 -9.40 12.77 8.64
C LEU A 32 -9.52 11.87 7.41
N HIS A 33 -8.82 10.75 7.41
CA HIS A 33 -8.88 9.79 6.29
C HIS A 33 -10.24 9.12 6.15
N HIS A 34 -10.97 8.94 7.25
CA HIS A 34 -12.32 8.40 7.19
C HIS A 34 -13.31 9.38 6.55
N GLU A 35 -13.33 10.64 6.99
CA GLU A 35 -14.22 11.66 6.41
C GLU A 35 -13.90 11.90 4.94
N LEU A 36 -12.61 11.99 4.59
CA LEU A 36 -12.17 12.06 3.20
C LEU A 36 -12.67 10.87 2.36
N GLY A 37 -12.57 9.66 2.92
CA GLY A 37 -13.06 8.46 2.25
C GLY A 37 -14.58 8.47 2.06
N LYS A 38 -15.34 8.98 3.02
CA LYS A 38 -16.80 9.14 2.93
C LYS A 38 -17.20 10.12 1.83
N ASP A 39 -16.59 11.31 1.79
CA ASP A 39 -16.89 12.33 0.78
C ASP A 39 -16.66 11.76 -0.62
N ARG A 40 -15.55 11.06 -0.83
CA ARG A 40 -15.25 10.40 -2.11
C ARG A 40 -16.21 9.26 -2.42
N LEU A 41 -16.60 8.47 -1.42
CA LEU A 41 -17.57 7.41 -1.59
C LEU A 41 -18.94 7.94 -2.02
N HIS A 42 -19.43 9.02 -1.40
CA HIS A 42 -20.66 9.71 -1.79
C HIS A 42 -20.56 10.25 -3.22
N TYR A 43 -19.47 10.92 -3.57
CA TYR A 43 -19.21 11.38 -4.92
C TYR A 43 -19.29 10.23 -5.95
N LEU A 44 -18.66 9.09 -5.66
CA LEU A 44 -18.66 7.93 -6.55
C LEU A 44 -20.05 7.29 -6.68
N PHE A 45 -20.78 7.17 -5.58
CA PHE A 45 -22.14 6.60 -5.61
C PHE A 45 -23.16 7.51 -6.30
N SER A 46 -22.99 8.82 -6.18
CA SER A 46 -23.85 9.79 -6.89
C SER A 46 -23.42 10.01 -8.34
N LEU A 47 -22.41 9.28 -8.85
CA LEU A 47 -21.82 9.47 -10.19
C LEU A 47 -21.37 10.92 -10.43
N GLY A 48 -20.87 11.58 -9.40
CA GLY A 48 -20.36 12.97 -9.47
C GLY A 48 -21.42 14.05 -9.27
N SER A 49 -22.67 13.70 -8.94
CA SER A 49 -23.73 14.69 -8.64
C SER A 49 -23.49 15.41 -7.31
N ASP A 50 -23.02 14.69 -6.30
CA ASP A 50 -22.64 15.26 -5.01
C ASP A 50 -21.25 15.90 -5.13
N LYS A 51 -21.17 17.18 -4.75
CA LYS A 51 -19.89 17.89 -4.77
C LYS A 51 -19.03 17.45 -3.59
N LEU A 52 -17.72 17.39 -3.82
CA LEU A 52 -16.75 17.20 -2.74
C LEU A 52 -16.78 18.41 -1.79
N ASN A 53 -16.59 18.15 -0.51
CA ASN A 53 -16.51 19.22 0.48
C ASN A 53 -15.28 20.10 0.21
N GLU A 54 -15.48 21.43 0.05
CA GLU A 54 -14.41 22.36 -0.31
C GLU A 54 -13.28 22.43 0.73
N GLU A 55 -13.60 22.34 2.00
CA GLU A 55 -12.62 22.38 3.08
C GLU A 55 -11.77 21.10 3.09
N THR A 56 -12.43 19.95 2.95
CA THR A 56 -11.76 18.65 2.79
C THR A 56 -10.90 18.65 1.52
N PHE A 57 -11.42 19.17 0.41
CA PHE A 57 -10.71 19.26 -0.86
C PHE A 57 -9.40 20.05 -0.76
N LYS A 58 -9.40 21.23 -0.15
CA LYS A 58 -8.21 22.08 -0.04
C LYS A 58 -7.02 21.38 0.60
N ASN A 59 -7.28 20.58 1.62
CA ASN A 59 -6.24 19.93 2.42
C ASN A 59 -5.83 18.55 1.89
N THR A 60 -6.69 17.89 1.13
CA THR A 60 -6.54 16.46 0.80
C THR A 60 -6.48 16.16 -0.68
N LYS A 61 -6.62 17.17 -1.56
CA LYS A 61 -6.51 17.03 -3.02
C LYS A 61 -5.19 16.40 -3.49
N TYR A 62 -4.15 16.47 -2.67
CA TYR A 62 -2.83 15.89 -2.96
C TYR A 62 -2.73 14.38 -2.74
N TYR A 63 -3.77 13.77 -2.15
CA TYR A 63 -3.81 12.34 -1.87
C TYR A 63 -4.83 11.67 -2.79
N SER A 64 -4.36 10.69 -3.55
CA SER A 64 -5.24 9.80 -4.28
C SER A 64 -6.10 9.02 -3.36
N GLY A 65 -6.97 8.61 -2.96
CA GLY A 65 -7.71 8.16 -1.76
C GLY A 65 -8.26 6.76 -1.84
N ALA A 66 -7.64 5.86 -2.63
CA ALA A 66 -8.14 4.50 -2.79
C ALA A 66 -8.33 3.76 -1.46
N TYR A 67 -7.33 3.84 -0.55
CA TYR A 67 -7.45 3.21 0.76
C TYR A 67 -8.57 3.83 1.59
N SER A 68 -8.61 5.15 1.66
CA SER A 68 -9.63 5.88 2.45
C SER A 68 -11.04 5.58 1.97
N THR A 69 -11.26 5.57 0.66
CA THR A 69 -12.57 5.25 0.06
C THR A 69 -12.98 3.79 0.31
N ILE A 70 -12.04 2.84 0.15
CA ILE A 70 -12.29 1.43 0.45
C ILE A 70 -12.58 1.23 1.94
N SER A 71 -11.79 1.85 2.82
CA SER A 71 -12.02 1.80 4.27
C SER A 71 -13.39 2.38 4.63
N ALA A 72 -13.76 3.53 4.07
CA ALA A 72 -15.07 4.14 4.26
C ALA A 72 -16.21 3.24 3.77
N PHE A 73 -16.04 2.54 2.66
CA PHE A 73 -17.02 1.57 2.17
C PHE A 73 -17.28 0.45 3.19
N PHE A 74 -16.24 -0.12 3.79
CA PHE A 74 -16.41 -1.17 4.80
C PHE A 74 -17.01 -0.64 6.10
N THR A 75 -16.78 0.61 6.46
CA THR A 75 -17.33 1.22 7.67
C THR A 75 -18.70 1.84 7.48
N TYR A 76 -19.16 2.00 6.24
CA TYR A 76 -20.44 2.64 5.89
C TYR A 76 -21.66 1.99 6.57
N PHE A 77 -21.64 0.68 6.70
CA PHE A 77 -22.73 -0.12 7.27
C PHE A 77 -22.63 -0.28 8.80
N LEU A 78 -21.63 0.34 9.44
CA LEU A 78 -21.35 0.16 10.86
C LEU A 78 -21.81 1.35 11.68
N SER A 79 -22.07 1.11 12.96
CA SER A 79 -22.40 2.18 13.92
C SER A 79 -21.22 3.13 14.10
N LYS A 80 -21.51 4.43 14.22
CA LYS A 80 -20.50 5.49 14.45
C LYS A 80 -19.58 5.19 15.64
N LYS A 81 -20.09 4.48 16.64
CA LYS A 81 -19.34 4.06 17.85
C LYS A 81 -18.11 3.20 17.54
N TYR A 82 -18.14 2.43 16.47
CA TYR A 82 -17.09 1.43 16.15
C TYR A 82 -16.30 1.77 14.88
N ILE A 83 -16.34 3.03 14.45
CA ILE A 83 -15.67 3.45 13.20
C ILE A 83 -14.16 3.25 13.31
N VAL A 84 -13.54 3.69 14.41
CA VAL A 84 -12.07 3.64 14.59
C VAL A 84 -11.58 2.21 14.60
N GLU A 85 -12.23 1.35 15.40
CA GLU A 85 -11.90 -0.07 15.50
C GLU A 85 -12.08 -0.79 14.15
N SER A 86 -13.09 -0.39 13.40
CA SER A 86 -13.37 -0.97 12.09
C SER A 86 -12.31 -0.60 11.05
N ILE A 87 -11.85 0.66 11.05
CA ILE A 87 -10.74 1.11 10.20
C ILE A 87 -9.46 0.36 10.56
N TYR A 88 -9.17 0.21 11.85
CA TYR A 88 -8.02 -0.55 12.32
C TYR A 88 -8.10 -2.02 11.94
N PHE A 89 -9.29 -2.60 11.95
CA PHE A 89 -9.49 -3.97 11.51
C PHE A 89 -9.27 -4.14 10.01
N VAL A 90 -9.75 -3.20 9.19
CA VAL A 90 -9.45 -3.16 7.75
C VAL A 90 -7.94 -3.09 7.53
N ASN A 91 -7.25 -2.22 8.28
CA ASN A 91 -5.80 -2.11 8.18
C ASN A 91 -5.07 -3.39 8.62
N LEU A 92 -5.54 -4.06 9.66
CA LEU A 92 -5.04 -5.36 10.09
C LEU A 92 -5.14 -6.41 8.97
N VAL A 93 -6.26 -6.43 8.23
CA VAL A 93 -6.43 -7.32 7.07
C VAL A 93 -5.38 -7.02 5.99
N PHE A 94 -5.14 -5.75 5.65
CA PHE A 94 -4.07 -5.37 4.71
C PHE A 94 -2.68 -5.79 5.21
N SER A 95 -2.44 -5.70 6.52
CA SER A 95 -1.18 -6.13 7.14
C SER A 95 -0.93 -7.62 6.98
N PHE A 96 -1.91 -8.45 7.29
CA PHE A 96 -1.80 -9.90 7.05
C PHE A 96 -1.62 -10.21 5.57
N PHE A 97 -2.32 -9.48 4.71
CA PHE A 97 -2.18 -9.63 3.26
C PHE A 97 -0.75 -9.28 2.80
N ALA A 98 -0.12 -8.25 3.37
CA ALA A 98 1.28 -7.91 3.13
C ALA A 98 2.23 -9.05 3.57
N ILE A 99 2.08 -9.58 4.79
CA ILE A 99 2.91 -10.69 5.30
C ILE A 99 2.76 -11.94 4.41
N PHE A 100 1.54 -12.27 3.97
CA PHE A 100 1.30 -13.36 3.03
C PHE A 100 1.99 -13.12 1.68
N GLY A 101 2.01 -11.88 1.21
CA GLY A 101 2.75 -11.49 0.01
C GLY A 101 4.26 -11.75 0.14
N ILE A 102 4.86 -11.31 1.25
CA ILE A 102 6.29 -11.56 1.56
C ILE A 102 6.58 -13.06 1.65
N GLN A 103 5.72 -13.82 2.32
CA GLN A 103 5.82 -15.29 2.38
C GLN A 103 5.83 -15.91 0.96
N LYS A 104 4.95 -15.44 0.08
CA LYS A 104 4.87 -15.92 -1.31
C LYS A 104 6.13 -15.56 -2.09
N ILE A 105 6.66 -14.36 -1.94
CA ILE A 105 7.92 -13.93 -2.57
C ILE A 105 9.07 -14.81 -2.09
N SER A 106 9.23 -14.98 -0.78
CA SER A 106 10.28 -15.83 -0.20
C SER A 106 10.19 -17.29 -0.69
N LYS A 107 8.96 -17.79 -0.84
CA LYS A 107 8.75 -19.12 -1.42
C LYS A 107 9.18 -19.20 -2.89
N GLU A 108 9.03 -18.14 -3.66
CA GLU A 108 9.41 -18.13 -5.09
C GLU A 108 10.93 -18.08 -5.30
N PHE A 109 11.66 -17.42 -4.41
CA PHE A 109 13.13 -17.31 -4.49
C PHE A 109 13.86 -18.48 -3.82
N PHE A 110 13.31 -19.00 -2.74
CA PHE A 110 13.94 -20.05 -1.94
C PHE A 110 13.08 -21.33 -1.96
N ASN A 111 12.36 -21.59 -0.90
CA ASN A 111 11.50 -22.75 -0.75
C ASN A 111 10.35 -22.52 0.22
N LYS A 112 9.46 -23.53 0.35
CA LYS A 112 8.28 -23.47 1.19
C LYS A 112 8.59 -23.30 2.70
N GLN A 113 9.73 -23.85 3.16
CA GLN A 113 10.11 -23.76 4.58
C GLN A 113 10.58 -22.35 4.91
N ILE A 114 11.46 -21.77 4.09
CA ILE A 114 11.91 -20.39 4.24
C ILE A 114 10.71 -19.42 4.17
N GLY A 115 9.77 -19.62 3.22
CA GLY A 115 8.56 -18.82 3.20
C GLY A 115 7.76 -18.84 4.51
N LYS A 116 7.66 -20.00 5.19
CA LYS A 116 6.99 -20.07 6.51
C LYS A 116 7.77 -19.35 7.61
N ILE A 117 9.09 -19.50 7.61
CA ILE A 117 9.97 -18.80 8.57
C ILE A 117 9.84 -17.30 8.38
N THR A 118 9.90 -16.82 7.14
CA THR A 118 9.71 -15.40 6.81
C THR A 118 8.36 -14.87 7.31
N PHE A 119 7.29 -15.65 7.13
CA PHE A 119 5.97 -15.28 7.66
C PHE A 119 6.00 -15.05 9.18
N VAL A 120 6.61 -15.99 9.91
CA VAL A 120 6.71 -15.92 11.39
C VAL A 120 7.57 -14.71 11.80
N ILE A 121 8.73 -14.51 11.17
CA ILE A 121 9.61 -13.37 11.47
C ILE A 121 8.89 -12.04 11.23
N CYS A 122 8.22 -11.89 10.09
CA CYS A 122 7.47 -10.65 9.78
C CYS A 122 6.34 -10.41 10.79
N LEU A 123 5.61 -11.46 11.17
CA LEU A 123 4.50 -11.36 12.10
C LEU A 123 4.95 -10.95 13.51
N PHE A 124 6.06 -11.51 13.98
CA PHE A 124 6.60 -11.23 15.31
C PHE A 124 7.61 -10.07 15.34
N ASN A 125 7.83 -9.39 14.21
CA ASN A 125 8.58 -8.15 14.22
C ASN A 125 7.81 -7.09 15.04
N PRO A 126 8.36 -6.59 16.16
CA PRO A 126 7.61 -5.74 17.08
C PRO A 126 7.16 -4.42 16.46
N ILE A 127 7.98 -3.85 15.58
CA ILE A 127 7.65 -2.60 14.90
C ILE A 127 6.51 -2.83 13.91
N PHE A 128 6.62 -3.86 13.09
CA PHE A 128 5.56 -4.18 12.13
C PHE A 128 4.26 -4.54 12.84
N PHE A 129 4.31 -5.39 13.88
CA PHE A 129 3.15 -5.76 14.67
C PHE A 129 2.48 -4.54 15.32
N GLY A 130 3.26 -3.62 15.89
CA GLY A 130 2.74 -2.38 16.46
C GLY A 130 2.02 -1.49 15.45
N HIS A 131 2.47 -1.47 14.20
CA HIS A 131 1.87 -0.66 13.13
C HIS A 131 0.76 -1.36 12.34
N MET A 132 0.57 -2.67 12.50
CA MET A 132 -0.36 -3.48 11.69
C MET A 132 -1.79 -2.93 11.64
N SER A 133 -2.25 -2.30 12.70
CA SER A 133 -3.62 -1.80 12.79
C SER A 133 -3.70 -0.28 12.71
N MET A 134 -2.80 0.44 13.34
CA MET A 134 -2.92 1.89 13.51
C MET A 134 -2.34 2.70 12.34
N ASN A 135 -1.42 2.15 11.55
CA ASN A 135 -0.83 2.87 10.42
C ASN A 135 -1.59 2.58 9.13
N SER A 136 -2.66 3.32 8.91
CA SER A 136 -3.68 3.03 7.89
C SER A 136 -3.16 3.09 6.44
N ILE A 137 -2.39 4.12 6.09
CA ILE A 137 -1.98 4.37 4.71
C ILE A 137 -0.73 3.58 4.34
N ASP A 138 0.29 3.62 5.21
CA ASP A 138 1.60 3.06 4.86
C ASP A 138 1.57 1.54 4.77
N VAL A 139 0.79 0.88 5.63
CA VAL A 139 0.64 -0.58 5.58
C VAL A 139 -0.15 -1.03 4.36
N ALA A 140 -1.21 -0.31 4.00
CA ALA A 140 -1.97 -0.60 2.78
C ALA A 140 -1.11 -0.41 1.52
N MET A 141 -0.29 0.66 1.50
CA MET A 141 0.66 0.92 0.43
C MET A 141 1.76 -0.14 0.36
N ALA A 142 2.33 -0.54 1.51
CA ALA A 142 3.31 -1.63 1.58
C ALA A 142 2.71 -2.95 1.07
N SER A 143 1.45 -3.24 1.42
CA SER A 143 0.72 -4.40 0.90
C SER A 143 0.62 -4.36 -0.63
N ALA A 144 0.20 -3.24 -1.20
CA ALA A 144 0.09 -3.06 -2.65
C ALA A 144 1.45 -3.25 -3.35
N TYR A 145 2.52 -2.65 -2.80
CA TYR A 145 3.89 -2.77 -3.29
C TYR A 145 4.37 -4.24 -3.31
N ILE A 146 4.16 -4.97 -2.22
CA ILE A 146 4.55 -6.37 -2.07
C ILE A 146 3.82 -7.25 -3.09
N TRP A 147 2.51 -7.06 -3.25
CA TRP A 147 1.73 -7.84 -4.20
C TRP A 147 2.04 -7.46 -5.64
N PHE A 148 2.33 -6.20 -5.94
CA PHE A 148 2.83 -5.80 -7.25
C PHE A 148 4.14 -6.53 -7.57
N PHE A 149 5.11 -6.51 -6.66
CA PHE A 149 6.37 -7.23 -6.84
C PHE A 149 6.17 -8.74 -7.02
N TYR A 150 5.34 -9.36 -6.19
CA TYR A 150 5.01 -10.79 -6.32
C TYR A 150 4.41 -11.12 -7.70
N THR A 151 3.47 -10.31 -8.18
CA THR A 151 2.83 -10.54 -9.48
C THR A 151 3.80 -10.36 -10.64
N ILE A 152 4.73 -9.42 -10.55
CA ILE A 152 5.82 -9.24 -11.51
C ILE A 152 6.72 -10.48 -11.55
N ILE A 153 7.16 -11.00 -10.40
CA ILE A 153 7.95 -12.25 -10.34
C ILE A 153 7.21 -13.39 -11.05
N LYS A 154 5.92 -13.55 -10.76
CA LYS A 154 5.10 -14.61 -11.38
C LYS A 154 4.91 -14.39 -12.88
N TYR A 155 4.75 -13.14 -13.30
CA TYR A 155 4.66 -12.75 -14.70
C TYR A 155 5.96 -13.13 -15.45
N LEU A 156 7.13 -12.73 -14.95
CA LEU A 156 8.41 -13.04 -15.55
C LEU A 156 8.60 -14.57 -15.74
N LYS A 157 8.25 -15.35 -14.70
CA LYS A 157 8.34 -16.82 -14.77
C LYS A 157 7.36 -17.47 -15.76
N LYS A 158 6.19 -16.87 -15.97
CA LYS A 158 5.05 -17.54 -16.65
C LYS A 158 4.48 -16.77 -17.83
N GLN A 159 5.17 -15.75 -18.33
CA GLN A 159 4.74 -14.96 -19.49
C GLN A 159 4.43 -15.81 -20.72
N HIS A 160 5.19 -16.90 -20.94
CA HIS A 160 5.02 -17.80 -22.07
C HIS A 160 3.70 -18.60 -22.05
N ILE A 161 2.97 -18.61 -20.93
CA ILE A 161 1.68 -19.30 -20.77
C ILE A 161 0.58 -18.24 -20.85
N GLU A 162 -0.13 -18.16 -21.97
CA GLU A 162 -1.06 -17.06 -22.30
C GLU A 162 -2.11 -16.78 -21.20
N GLY A 163 -2.83 -17.81 -20.72
CA GLY A 163 -3.82 -17.63 -19.66
C GLY A 163 -3.23 -17.09 -18.38
N LYS A 164 -2.04 -17.57 -17.98
CA LYS A 164 -1.33 -17.08 -16.79
C LYS A 164 -0.79 -15.66 -17.00
N ARG A 165 -0.30 -15.35 -18.22
CA ARG A 165 0.15 -14.01 -18.59
C ARG A 165 -0.96 -12.97 -18.37
N LYS A 166 -2.14 -13.20 -18.95
CA LYS A 166 -3.30 -12.30 -18.81
C LYS A 166 -3.69 -12.10 -17.34
N HIS A 167 -3.71 -13.18 -16.57
CA HIS A 167 -3.99 -13.14 -15.13
C HIS A 167 -2.98 -12.25 -14.37
N TYR A 168 -1.67 -12.46 -14.57
CA TYR A 168 -0.67 -11.66 -13.87
C TYR A 168 -0.61 -10.21 -14.35
N VAL A 169 -0.92 -9.92 -15.61
CA VAL A 169 -1.09 -8.54 -16.12
C VAL A 169 -2.20 -7.83 -15.36
N LEU A 170 -3.37 -8.46 -15.21
CA LEU A 170 -4.50 -7.87 -14.47
C LEU A 170 -4.15 -7.64 -12.99
N PHE A 171 -3.59 -8.66 -12.31
CA PHE A 171 -3.23 -8.52 -10.90
C PHE A 171 -2.11 -7.50 -10.67
N SER A 172 -1.13 -7.41 -11.56
CA SER A 172 -0.11 -6.36 -11.52
C SER A 172 -0.74 -4.97 -11.70
N ALA A 173 -1.69 -4.84 -12.62
CA ALA A 173 -2.38 -3.57 -12.85
C ALA A 173 -3.20 -3.13 -11.64
N LEU A 174 -3.94 -4.06 -11.01
CA LEU A 174 -4.72 -3.75 -9.81
C LEU A 174 -3.82 -3.41 -8.61
N ALA A 175 -2.74 -4.16 -8.40
CA ALA A 175 -1.80 -3.88 -7.30
C ALA A 175 -1.07 -2.55 -7.51
N LEU A 176 -0.62 -2.25 -8.73
CA LEU A 176 -0.01 -0.97 -9.07
C LEU A 176 -1.02 0.18 -8.97
N GLY A 177 -2.24 -0.03 -9.48
CA GLY A 177 -3.31 0.96 -9.41
C GLY A 177 -3.70 1.29 -7.97
N PHE A 178 -3.78 0.28 -7.11
CA PHE A 178 -4.03 0.50 -5.68
C PHE A 178 -2.87 1.26 -5.01
N PHE A 179 -1.61 0.90 -5.32
CA PHE A 179 -0.44 1.63 -4.84
C PHE A 179 -0.49 3.11 -5.25
N MET A 180 -0.67 3.38 -6.55
CA MET A 180 -0.81 4.74 -7.09
C MET A 180 -2.03 5.45 -6.52
N GLY A 181 -3.13 4.73 -6.34
CA GLY A 181 -4.38 5.21 -5.79
C GLY A 181 -4.34 5.53 -4.29
N ILE A 182 -3.29 5.14 -3.56
CA ILE A 182 -3.04 5.57 -2.18
C ILE A 182 -2.22 6.86 -2.17
N ARG A 183 -1.06 6.85 -2.84
CA ARG A 183 -0.15 8.00 -2.95
C ARG A 183 0.61 7.99 -4.27
N PHE A 184 0.14 8.75 -5.23
CA PHE A 184 0.78 8.86 -6.54
C PHE A 184 2.21 9.44 -6.46
N SER A 185 2.45 10.37 -5.54
CA SER A 185 3.77 10.97 -5.28
C SER A 185 4.87 9.94 -4.91
N PHE A 186 4.49 8.76 -4.44
CA PHE A 186 5.45 7.72 -4.03
C PHE A 186 5.86 6.76 -5.15
N LEU A 187 5.59 7.07 -6.41
CA LEU A 187 6.04 6.27 -7.57
C LEU A 187 7.55 6.01 -7.56
N ILE A 188 8.35 6.90 -6.98
CA ILE A 188 9.81 6.72 -6.83
C ILE A 188 10.15 5.44 -6.05
N MET A 189 9.29 5.01 -5.13
CA MET A 189 9.49 3.77 -4.37
C MET A 189 9.42 2.51 -5.24
N LEU A 190 8.92 2.60 -6.47
CA LEU A 190 8.92 1.48 -7.42
C LEU A 190 10.28 1.31 -8.12
N LEU A 191 11.20 2.25 -7.96
CA LEU A 191 12.52 2.19 -8.60
C LEU A 191 13.28 0.87 -8.34
N PRO A 192 13.32 0.32 -7.11
CA PRO A 192 13.94 -0.98 -6.86
C PRO A 192 13.29 -2.14 -7.63
N ILE A 193 11.97 -2.13 -7.81
CA ILE A 193 11.27 -3.15 -8.60
C ILE A 193 11.64 -3.01 -10.08
N PHE A 194 11.67 -1.79 -10.63
CA PHE A 194 12.06 -1.55 -12.01
C PHE A 194 13.52 -1.94 -12.26
N LEU A 195 14.41 -1.60 -11.35
CA LEU A 195 15.81 -2.00 -11.41
C LEU A 195 15.94 -3.55 -11.38
N PHE A 196 15.22 -4.22 -10.48
CA PHE A 196 15.19 -5.67 -10.42
C PHE A 196 14.70 -6.29 -11.74
N VAL A 197 13.61 -5.78 -12.32
CA VAL A 197 13.06 -6.27 -13.61
C VAL A 197 14.07 -6.06 -14.75
N PHE A 198 14.71 -4.89 -14.78
CA PHE A 198 15.74 -4.58 -15.76
C PHE A 198 16.92 -5.56 -15.65
N LEU A 199 17.46 -5.75 -14.46
CA LEU A 199 18.57 -6.66 -14.21
C LEU A 199 18.19 -8.12 -14.54
N GLU A 200 16.97 -8.54 -14.22
CA GLU A 200 16.49 -9.89 -14.50
C GLU A 200 16.34 -10.14 -16.01
N ILE A 201 15.81 -9.17 -16.76
CA ILE A 201 15.60 -9.33 -18.22
C ILE A 201 16.92 -9.29 -19.00
N PHE A 202 17.84 -8.41 -18.62
CA PHE A 202 19.04 -8.17 -19.43
C PHE A 202 20.29 -8.91 -18.95
N TYR A 203 20.41 -9.12 -17.61
CA TYR A 203 21.63 -9.69 -17.03
C TYR A 203 21.40 -11.09 -16.41
N PHE A 204 20.59 -11.21 -15.37
CA PHE A 204 20.53 -12.46 -14.58
C PHE A 204 19.79 -13.58 -15.29
N LYS A 205 18.66 -13.32 -15.89
CA LYS A 205 17.81 -14.29 -16.62
C LYS A 205 17.47 -15.56 -15.81
N ILE A 206 17.35 -15.42 -14.49
CA ILE A 206 17.08 -16.55 -13.57
C ILE A 206 15.60 -16.92 -13.57
N LEU A 207 14.72 -15.92 -13.60
CA LEU A 207 13.27 -16.11 -13.53
C LEU A 207 12.62 -16.26 -14.89
N ILE A 208 13.21 -15.65 -15.92
CA ILE A 208 12.64 -15.66 -17.26
C ILE A 208 12.86 -17.01 -17.96
N ASN A 209 11.85 -17.46 -18.68
CA ASN A 209 11.93 -18.67 -19.51
C ASN A 209 12.58 -18.35 -20.87
N LYS A 210 13.18 -19.36 -21.54
CA LYS A 210 13.73 -19.23 -22.92
C LYS A 210 12.70 -18.71 -23.93
N LYS A 211 11.39 -18.91 -23.67
CA LYS A 211 10.29 -18.41 -24.50
C LYS A 211 9.80 -17.02 -24.10
N PHE A 212 10.52 -16.29 -23.23
CA PHE A 212 10.16 -14.94 -22.83
C PHE A 212 10.27 -13.97 -24.03
N SER A 213 9.28 -13.13 -24.20
CA SER A 213 9.21 -12.16 -25.30
C SER A 213 9.23 -10.73 -24.76
N ILE A 214 10.26 -9.98 -25.10
CA ILE A 214 10.38 -8.55 -24.78
C ILE A 214 9.21 -7.75 -25.40
N LYS A 215 8.80 -8.10 -26.64
CA LYS A 215 7.67 -7.45 -27.31
C LYS A 215 6.37 -7.62 -26.51
N ASN A 216 6.10 -8.81 -25.99
CA ASN A 216 4.95 -9.06 -25.13
C ASN A 216 5.08 -8.34 -23.79
N PHE A 217 6.29 -8.28 -23.21
CA PHE A 217 6.55 -7.54 -21.98
C PHE A 217 6.20 -6.06 -22.12
N ILE A 218 6.67 -5.41 -23.18
CA ILE A 218 6.37 -3.98 -23.42
C ILE A 218 4.86 -3.76 -23.60
N LYS A 219 4.20 -4.59 -24.41
CA LYS A 219 2.74 -4.51 -24.61
C LYS A 219 1.96 -4.68 -23.30
N ASP A 220 2.38 -5.62 -22.47
CA ASP A 220 1.71 -5.92 -21.21
C ASP A 220 2.03 -4.84 -20.16
N ALA A 221 3.25 -4.29 -20.13
CA ALA A 221 3.61 -3.16 -19.28
C ALA A 221 2.75 -1.92 -19.58
N VAL A 222 2.54 -1.59 -20.86
CA VAL A 222 1.64 -0.50 -21.27
C VAL A 222 0.21 -0.76 -20.77
N LYS A 223 -0.31 -1.98 -20.90
CA LYS A 223 -1.63 -2.34 -20.37
C LYS A 223 -1.71 -2.18 -18.86
N VAL A 224 -0.69 -2.66 -18.14
CA VAL A 224 -0.60 -2.52 -16.67
C VAL A 224 -0.65 -1.05 -16.27
N ILE A 225 0.13 -0.19 -16.93
CA ILE A 225 0.17 1.25 -16.65
C ILE A 225 -1.19 1.90 -16.91
N ILE A 226 -1.83 1.62 -18.06
CA ILE A 226 -3.13 2.20 -18.41
C ILE A 226 -4.20 1.79 -17.39
N ILE A 227 -4.31 0.49 -17.09
CA ILE A 227 -5.32 0.00 -16.16
C ILE A 227 -5.05 0.54 -14.74
N ALA A 228 -3.79 0.56 -14.30
CA ALA A 228 -3.41 1.11 -13.01
C ALA A 228 -3.74 2.61 -12.89
N TYR A 229 -3.48 3.36 -13.96
CA TYR A 229 -3.80 4.78 -14.01
C TYR A 229 -5.31 5.04 -13.92
N LEU A 230 -6.10 4.31 -14.70
CA LEU A 230 -7.56 4.40 -14.65
C LEU A 230 -8.12 4.02 -13.27
N PHE A 231 -7.54 2.98 -12.63
CA PHE A 231 -7.89 2.62 -11.26
C PHE A 231 -7.56 3.74 -10.27
N MET A 232 -6.38 4.34 -10.37
CA MET A 232 -5.98 5.48 -9.53
C MET A 232 -6.95 6.66 -9.69
N VAL A 233 -7.22 7.07 -10.94
CA VAL A 233 -8.12 8.19 -11.25
C VAL A 233 -9.52 7.92 -10.71
N LEU A 234 -10.04 6.69 -10.82
CA LEU A 234 -11.35 6.33 -10.27
C LEU A 234 -11.49 6.70 -8.78
N PHE A 235 -10.44 6.47 -8.00
CA PHE A 235 -10.41 6.78 -6.56
C PHE A 235 -9.83 8.15 -6.22
N TRP A 236 -9.66 9.03 -7.22
CA TRP A 236 -9.20 10.40 -7.05
C TRP A 236 -10.17 11.41 -7.70
N PRO A 237 -11.39 11.55 -7.15
CA PRO A 237 -12.44 12.39 -7.73
C PRO A 237 -12.02 13.83 -8.01
N GLU A 238 -11.12 14.38 -7.20
CA GLU A 238 -10.57 15.72 -7.34
C GLU A 238 -9.90 15.96 -8.70
N THR A 239 -9.54 14.89 -9.39
CA THR A 239 -8.89 14.95 -10.72
C THR A 239 -9.85 14.73 -11.89
N HIS A 240 -11.12 14.43 -11.63
CA HIS A 240 -12.07 14.03 -12.68
C HIS A 240 -12.37 15.13 -13.71
N SER A 241 -12.21 16.42 -13.35
CA SER A 241 -12.38 17.51 -14.32
C SER A 241 -11.24 17.57 -15.38
N ASN A 242 -10.06 17.05 -15.06
CA ASN A 242 -8.98 16.87 -16.03
C ASN A 242 -8.04 15.74 -15.57
N ILE A 243 -8.40 14.52 -15.98
CA ILE A 243 -7.72 13.29 -15.56
C ILE A 243 -6.25 13.19 -16.00
N PHE A 244 -5.78 13.98 -16.93
CA PHE A 244 -4.39 13.96 -17.40
C PHE A 244 -3.52 15.02 -16.72
N LEU A 245 -4.05 16.22 -16.50
CA LEU A 245 -3.27 17.33 -15.96
C LEU A 245 -3.29 17.36 -14.42
N LEU A 246 -4.47 17.24 -13.81
CA LEU A 246 -4.61 17.42 -12.36
C LEU A 246 -3.85 16.41 -11.50
N PRO A 247 -3.76 15.10 -11.84
CA PRO A 247 -2.93 14.18 -11.07
C PRO A 247 -1.47 14.61 -11.00
N ILE A 248 -0.92 15.11 -12.10
CA ILE A 248 0.46 15.60 -12.17
C ILE A 248 0.59 16.91 -11.40
N GLN A 249 -0.32 17.86 -11.62
CA GLN A 249 -0.31 19.15 -10.96
C GLN A 249 -0.42 18.99 -9.43
N PHE A 250 -1.39 18.24 -8.92
CA PHE A 250 -1.56 18.02 -7.49
C PHE A 250 -0.38 17.28 -6.86
N THR A 251 0.23 16.36 -7.62
CA THR A 251 1.44 15.69 -7.15
C THR A 251 2.61 16.66 -7.03
N MET A 252 2.82 17.50 -8.03
CA MET A 252 3.89 18.49 -8.01
C MET A 252 3.66 19.56 -6.93
N GLU A 253 2.43 20.07 -6.83
CA GLU A 253 2.05 20.95 -5.74
C GLU A 253 2.31 20.32 -4.38
N GLY A 254 1.90 19.05 -4.18
CA GLY A 254 2.09 18.32 -2.91
C GLY A 254 3.55 18.05 -2.58
N LEU A 255 4.44 17.85 -3.55
CA LEU A 255 5.86 17.65 -3.33
C LEU A 255 6.59 18.94 -2.94
N PHE A 256 6.15 20.09 -3.47
CA PHE A 256 6.78 21.38 -3.23
C PHE A 256 6.01 22.26 -2.23
N HIS A 257 4.82 21.85 -1.86
CA HIS A 257 4.06 22.54 -0.84
C HIS A 257 4.67 22.26 0.54
N SER A 258 5.18 23.29 1.18
CA SER A 258 5.58 23.19 2.60
C SER A 258 4.30 23.05 3.43
N PHE A 259 3.91 21.82 3.71
CA PHE A 259 2.85 21.55 4.67
C PHE A 259 3.31 22.06 6.04
N GLY A 260 2.79 23.18 6.51
CA GLY A 260 2.97 23.64 7.88
C GLY A 260 2.33 22.71 8.94
N PHE A 261 2.01 21.48 8.56
CA PHE A 261 1.32 20.46 9.37
C PHE A 261 2.23 19.33 9.84
N GLY A 262 3.55 19.47 9.77
CA GLY A 262 4.44 18.54 10.46
C GLY A 262 4.27 18.72 11.99
N PRO A 263 4.51 17.67 12.80
CA PRO A 263 4.57 17.85 14.25
C PRO A 263 5.59 18.95 14.55
N PRO A 264 5.28 19.94 15.39
CA PRO A 264 6.18 21.07 15.67
C PRO A 264 7.50 20.58 16.30
N PHE A 265 7.47 19.39 16.90
CA PHE A 265 8.62 18.78 17.57
C PHE A 265 8.73 17.28 17.17
N VAL A 266 9.95 16.79 17.13
CA VAL A 266 10.27 15.38 16.92
C VAL A 266 11.22 14.88 18.00
N LEU A 267 11.16 13.60 18.33
CA LEU A 267 12.11 12.96 19.20
C LEU A 267 13.35 12.56 18.40
N TYR A 268 14.50 13.07 18.80
CA TYR A 268 15.77 12.73 18.21
C TYR A 268 16.80 12.40 19.30
N ASN A 269 17.29 11.16 19.32
CA ASN A 269 18.30 10.66 20.24
C ASN A 269 17.99 10.90 21.74
N GLY A 270 16.70 10.89 22.11
CA GLY A 270 16.22 11.13 23.46
C GLY A 270 15.77 12.56 23.73
N ASP A 271 16.14 13.52 22.89
CA ASP A 271 15.78 14.93 23.03
C ASP A 271 14.60 15.32 22.14
N VAL A 272 13.81 16.28 22.59
CA VAL A 272 12.73 16.88 21.81
C VAL A 272 13.29 18.07 21.01
N VAL A 273 13.33 17.93 19.69
CA VAL A 273 13.93 18.89 18.76
C VAL A 273 12.84 19.51 17.87
N GLY A 274 12.95 20.79 17.56
CA GLY A 274 12.07 21.46 16.61
C GLY A 274 12.17 20.82 15.23
N SER A 275 11.02 20.65 14.54
CA SER A 275 11.00 20.01 13.23
C SER A 275 11.82 20.72 12.16
N TYR A 276 12.10 22.01 12.33
CA TYR A 276 13.00 22.78 11.46
C TYR A 276 14.48 22.64 11.81
N GLU A 277 14.81 22.09 12.97
CA GLU A 277 16.17 21.91 13.50
C GLU A 277 16.64 20.46 13.40
N ILE A 278 15.89 19.64 12.69
CA ILE A 278 16.19 18.21 12.54
C ILE A 278 17.55 18.02 11.85
N PRO A 279 18.53 17.35 12.50
CA PRO A 279 19.83 17.12 11.89
C PRO A 279 19.72 16.16 10.69
N LYS A 280 20.63 16.30 9.73
CA LYS A 280 20.69 15.44 8.52
C LYS A 280 20.81 13.94 8.84
N SER A 281 21.36 13.61 10.02
CA SER A 281 21.48 12.23 10.52
C SER A 281 20.18 11.63 11.07
N TYR A 282 19.09 12.41 11.17
CA TYR A 282 17.84 11.98 11.77
C TYR A 282 17.32 10.63 11.24
N ILE A 283 17.31 10.46 9.91
CA ILE A 283 16.84 9.22 9.28
C ILE A 283 17.71 8.03 9.69
N LEU A 284 19.04 8.20 9.65
CA LEU A 284 19.97 7.12 9.99
C LEU A 284 19.88 6.72 11.47
N VAL A 285 19.78 7.69 12.36
CA VAL A 285 19.64 7.46 13.81
C VAL A 285 18.31 6.76 14.11
N ASN A 286 17.19 7.23 13.53
CA ASN A 286 15.91 6.56 13.72
C ASN A 286 15.90 5.14 13.14
N LEU A 287 16.51 4.91 11.99
CA LEU A 287 16.64 3.56 11.44
C LEU A 287 17.43 2.67 12.38
N TYR A 288 18.55 3.14 12.94
CA TYR A 288 19.36 2.38 13.89
C TYR A 288 18.54 1.93 15.11
N TYR A 289 17.78 2.85 15.72
CA TYR A 289 16.96 2.52 16.89
C TYR A 289 15.70 1.71 16.57
N LYS A 290 15.17 1.81 15.36
CA LYS A 290 13.94 1.12 14.95
C LYS A 290 14.18 -0.21 14.25
N MET A 291 15.40 -0.47 13.77
CA MET A 291 15.72 -1.79 13.24
C MET A 291 15.98 -2.76 14.39
N PRO A 292 15.30 -3.93 14.38
CA PRO A 292 15.52 -4.98 15.38
C PRO A 292 16.89 -5.64 15.22
#